data_0ee59e5f64ab89deb33c478a32f69185
#
_entry.id   0ee59e5f64ab89deb33c478a32f69185
#
_cell.length_a   1.000
_cell.length_b   1.000
_cell.length_c   1.000
_cell.angle_alpha   90.00
_cell.angle_beta   90.00
_cell.angle_gamma   90.00
#
_symmetry.space_group_name_H-M   'P 1'
#
loop_
_entity.id
_entity.type
_entity.pdbx_description
1 polymer ?
#
loop_
_entity_poly.entity_id
_entity_poly.type
_entity_poly.pdbx_seq_one_letter_code
_entity_poly.pdbx_strand_id
1 'polypeptide(L)'
;MKDRKMVEKVPMTQGGFVKLQEELRWRQQEERPRIIEAIAEARAHGDLSENAEYHAAKEAQSHNEGRISELEDLTARAEVIDLTKMSGHKIKFGAKVKLVDEDTEEEKTYQIVGDQEADVKAGRISISSPIARALIGKEVGDSIEVNAPGGSKAYEILQVSWG
;
A
#
# COMPACT_ATOMS: atom_id res chain seq x y z
N MET A 1 11.22 -15.92 30.55
CA MET A 1 10.47 -15.75 29.44
C MET A 1 10.99 -14.72 28.52
N LYS A 2 10.98 -15.07 27.33
CA LYS A 2 11.48 -14.23 26.42
C LYS A 2 10.49 -13.24 25.97
N ASP A 3 10.86 -12.04 25.87
CA ASP A 3 9.96 -11.06 25.39
C ASP A 3 9.71 -11.28 23.94
N ARG A 4 8.50 -11.64 23.62
CA ARG A 4 8.14 -11.69 22.27
C ARG A 4 7.86 -10.30 21.86
N LYS A 5 8.66 -9.78 20.97
CA LYS A 5 8.30 -8.54 20.35
C LYS A 5 6.97 -8.75 19.68
N MET A 6 5.99 -7.97 20.06
CA MET A 6 4.72 -8.02 19.38
C MET A 6 4.95 -7.61 17.94
N VAL A 7 4.63 -8.51 17.03
CA VAL A 7 4.73 -8.21 15.62
C VAL A 7 3.59 -7.27 15.27
N GLU A 8 3.93 -6.11 14.78
CA GLU A 8 2.94 -5.12 14.39
C GLU A 8 2.14 -5.61 13.19
N LYS A 9 0.83 -5.63 13.33
CA LYS A 9 -0.06 -6.04 12.25
C LYS A 9 -0.14 -4.97 11.18
N VAL A 10 -0.28 -5.41 9.94
CA VAL A 10 -0.41 -4.50 8.80
C VAL A 10 -1.81 -4.67 8.22
N PRO A 11 -2.72 -3.71 8.44
CA PRO A 11 -4.08 -3.84 7.91
C PRO A 11 -4.08 -3.70 6.39
N MET A 12 -4.85 -4.54 5.73
CA MET A 12 -4.99 -4.46 4.28
C MET A 12 -6.31 -5.09 3.84
N THR A 13 -6.77 -4.70 2.66
CA THR A 13 -7.96 -5.30 2.08
C THR A 13 -7.59 -6.66 1.49
N GLN A 14 -8.60 -7.50 1.23
CA GLN A 14 -8.38 -8.79 0.57
C GLN A 14 -7.69 -8.60 -0.78
N GLY A 15 -8.14 -7.62 -1.57
CA GLY A 15 -7.53 -7.35 -2.87
C GLY A 15 -6.07 -6.96 -2.77
N GLY A 16 -5.73 -6.14 -1.79
CA GLY A 16 -4.34 -5.73 -1.57
C GLY A 16 -3.47 -6.90 -1.16
N PHE A 17 -3.98 -7.77 -0.29
CA PHE A 17 -3.25 -8.95 0.14
C PHE A 17 -2.96 -9.89 -1.03
N VAL A 18 -3.97 -10.14 -1.86
CA VAL A 18 -3.81 -10.99 -3.04
C VAL A 18 -2.75 -10.43 -3.99
N LYS A 19 -2.75 -9.12 -4.21
CA LYS A 19 -1.75 -8.49 -5.07
C LYS A 19 -0.33 -8.65 -4.54
N LEU A 20 -0.15 -8.53 -3.22
CA LEU A 20 1.18 -8.74 -2.62
C LEU A 20 1.62 -10.18 -2.78
N GLN A 21 0.70 -11.14 -2.60
CA GLN A 21 1.02 -12.55 -2.78
C GLN A 21 1.37 -12.87 -4.22
N GLU A 22 0.67 -12.27 -5.18
CA GLU A 22 0.96 -12.45 -6.60
C GLU A 22 2.31 -11.88 -6.99
N GLU A 23 2.64 -10.70 -6.47
CA GLU A 23 3.94 -10.09 -6.72
C GLU A 23 5.05 -10.96 -6.14
N LEU A 24 4.86 -11.45 -4.91
CA LEU A 24 5.86 -12.30 -4.25
C LEU A 24 6.11 -13.56 -5.06
N ARG A 25 5.05 -14.22 -5.52
CA ARG A 25 5.17 -15.43 -6.31
C ARG A 25 5.91 -15.16 -7.62
N TRP A 26 5.56 -14.07 -8.31
CA TRP A 26 6.19 -13.70 -9.56
C TRP A 26 7.69 -13.46 -9.37
N ARG A 27 8.05 -12.74 -8.32
CA ARG A 27 9.46 -12.44 -8.07
C ARG A 27 10.27 -13.67 -7.73
N GLN A 28 9.66 -14.64 -7.06
CA GLN A 28 10.33 -15.89 -6.70
C GLN A 28 10.40 -16.88 -7.86
N GLN A 29 9.34 -16.98 -8.64
CA GLN A 29 9.20 -18.04 -9.65
C GLN A 29 9.56 -17.61 -11.07
N GLU A 30 9.44 -16.32 -11.36
CA GLU A 30 9.71 -15.81 -12.71
C GLU A 30 10.93 -14.88 -12.74
N GLU A 31 10.90 -13.85 -11.92
CA GLU A 31 11.96 -12.84 -11.97
C GLU A 31 13.29 -13.34 -11.45
N ARG A 32 13.28 -14.05 -10.33
CA ARG A 32 14.52 -14.58 -9.74
C ARG A 32 15.26 -15.50 -10.72
N PRO A 33 14.60 -16.50 -11.33
CA PRO A 33 15.30 -17.35 -12.32
C PRO A 33 15.82 -16.59 -13.52
N ARG A 34 15.04 -15.59 -13.99
CA ARG A 34 15.44 -14.77 -15.13
C ARG A 34 16.72 -13.99 -14.82
N ILE A 35 16.81 -13.45 -13.62
CA ILE A 35 18.00 -12.71 -13.19
C ILE A 35 19.20 -13.63 -13.05
N ILE A 36 19.01 -14.82 -12.49
CA ILE A 36 20.09 -15.80 -12.33
C ILE A 36 20.65 -16.16 -13.69
N GLU A 37 19.79 -16.36 -14.67
CA GLU A 37 20.22 -16.64 -16.04
C GLU A 37 20.97 -15.46 -16.65
N ALA A 38 20.50 -14.24 -16.41
CA ALA A 38 21.18 -13.04 -16.92
C ALA A 38 22.59 -12.90 -16.33
N ILE A 39 22.74 -13.24 -15.05
CA ILE A 39 24.06 -13.22 -14.40
C ILE A 39 24.98 -14.25 -15.04
N ALA A 40 24.47 -15.45 -15.29
CA ALA A 40 25.27 -16.53 -15.91
C ALA A 40 25.72 -16.13 -17.32
N GLU A 41 24.82 -15.53 -18.09
CA GLU A 41 25.16 -15.06 -19.44
C GLU A 41 26.21 -13.95 -19.40
N ALA A 42 26.05 -13.00 -18.48
CA ALA A 42 26.99 -11.89 -18.37
C ALA A 42 28.38 -12.39 -17.97
N ARG A 43 28.45 -13.40 -17.11
CA ARG A 43 29.74 -13.99 -16.73
C ARG A 43 30.46 -14.62 -17.90
N ALA A 44 29.72 -15.16 -18.83
CA ALA A 44 30.31 -15.80 -20.00
C ALA A 44 30.99 -14.80 -20.93
N HIS A 45 30.70 -13.49 -20.81
CA HIS A 45 31.28 -12.46 -21.66
C HIS A 45 32.66 -11.95 -21.21
N GLY A 46 33.20 -12.44 -20.08
CA GLY A 46 34.57 -12.18 -19.71
C GLY A 46 34.76 -11.30 -18.50
N ASP A 47 35.56 -10.26 -18.57
CA ASP A 47 36.00 -9.49 -17.42
C ASP A 47 34.84 -8.87 -16.63
N LEU A 48 34.66 -9.35 -15.42
CA LEU A 48 33.54 -8.94 -14.57
C LEU A 48 33.69 -7.52 -14.05
N SER A 49 34.89 -7.04 -13.88
CA SER A 49 35.10 -5.71 -13.32
C SER A 49 34.63 -4.59 -14.24
N GLU A 50 34.63 -4.85 -15.55
CA GLU A 50 34.22 -3.85 -16.53
C GLU A 50 32.97 -4.27 -17.30
N ASN A 51 32.32 -5.33 -16.85
CA ASN A 51 31.16 -5.88 -17.52
C ASN A 51 29.88 -5.20 -17.00
N ALA A 52 29.39 -4.22 -17.78
CA ALA A 52 28.20 -3.47 -17.40
C ALA A 52 26.96 -4.36 -17.27
N GLU A 53 26.86 -5.39 -18.14
CA GLU A 53 25.71 -6.31 -18.07
C GLU A 53 25.72 -7.12 -16.78
N TYR A 54 26.90 -7.56 -16.35
CA TYR A 54 27.06 -8.27 -15.09
C TYR A 54 26.65 -7.42 -13.91
N HIS A 55 27.15 -6.17 -13.86
CA HIS A 55 26.84 -5.26 -12.77
C HIS A 55 25.33 -4.92 -12.74
N ALA A 56 24.73 -4.70 -13.90
CA ALA A 56 23.30 -4.44 -13.97
C ALA A 56 22.48 -5.63 -13.47
N ALA A 57 22.88 -6.84 -13.84
CA ALA A 57 22.19 -8.05 -13.40
C ALA A 57 22.32 -8.27 -11.90
N LYS A 58 23.52 -8.00 -11.33
CA LYS A 58 23.71 -8.10 -9.88
C LYS A 58 22.90 -7.07 -9.12
N GLU A 59 22.77 -5.86 -9.66
CA GLU A 59 21.95 -4.83 -9.07
C GLU A 59 20.48 -5.22 -9.10
N ALA A 60 20.01 -5.77 -10.22
CA ALA A 60 18.64 -6.27 -10.35
C ALA A 60 18.38 -7.39 -9.34
N GLN A 61 19.36 -8.26 -9.12
CA GLN A 61 19.25 -9.34 -8.13
C GLN A 61 19.07 -8.76 -6.73
N SER A 62 19.90 -7.81 -6.37
CA SER A 62 19.81 -7.17 -5.05
C SER A 62 18.45 -6.52 -4.83
N HIS A 63 17.95 -5.81 -5.83
CA HIS A 63 16.66 -5.17 -5.77
C HIS A 63 15.52 -6.19 -5.62
N ASN A 64 15.56 -7.25 -6.43
CA ASN A 64 14.52 -8.27 -6.39
C ASN A 64 14.51 -9.03 -5.07
N GLU A 65 15.69 -9.43 -4.56
CA GLU A 65 15.77 -10.14 -3.27
C GLU A 65 15.32 -9.23 -2.11
N GLY A 66 15.65 -7.95 -2.16
CA GLY A 66 15.18 -7.00 -1.16
C GLY A 66 13.67 -6.88 -1.15
N ARG A 67 13.07 -6.80 -2.33
CA ARG A 67 11.60 -6.72 -2.43
C ARG A 67 10.92 -8.01 -1.99
N ILE A 68 11.51 -9.16 -2.32
CA ILE A 68 11.00 -10.46 -1.85
C ILE A 68 10.97 -10.49 -0.32
N SER A 69 12.06 -10.09 0.32
CA SER A 69 12.15 -10.07 1.78
C SER A 69 11.08 -9.15 2.38
N GLU A 70 10.88 -7.97 1.78
CA GLU A 70 9.87 -7.02 2.22
C GLU A 70 8.46 -7.61 2.07
N LEU A 71 8.17 -8.25 0.94
CA LEU A 71 6.87 -8.88 0.69
C LEU A 71 6.60 -10.04 1.63
N GLU A 72 7.62 -10.84 1.93
CA GLU A 72 7.49 -11.93 2.88
C GLU A 72 7.11 -11.40 4.27
N ASP A 73 7.75 -10.32 4.69
CA ASP A 73 7.44 -9.69 5.96
C ASP A 73 6.03 -9.13 5.98
N LEU A 74 5.65 -8.40 4.94
CA LEU A 74 4.31 -7.78 4.86
C LEU A 74 3.20 -8.83 4.84
N THR A 75 3.38 -9.90 4.08
CA THR A 75 2.36 -10.96 4.02
C THR A 75 2.25 -11.73 5.33
N ALA A 76 3.38 -11.90 6.02
CA ALA A 76 3.38 -12.57 7.32
C ALA A 76 2.68 -11.75 8.40
N ARG A 77 2.77 -10.42 8.31
CA ARG A 77 2.16 -9.52 9.29
C ARG A 77 0.78 -9.03 8.87
N ALA A 78 0.30 -9.46 7.72
CA ALA A 78 -0.97 -8.97 7.17
C ALA A 78 -2.14 -9.27 8.09
N GLU A 79 -2.94 -8.25 8.32
CA GLU A 79 -4.25 -8.40 8.93
C GLU A 79 -5.27 -8.06 7.85
N VAL A 80 -5.86 -9.09 7.25
CA VAL A 80 -6.79 -8.90 6.14
C VAL A 80 -8.15 -8.54 6.70
N ILE A 81 -8.64 -7.37 6.33
CA ILE A 81 -9.93 -6.87 6.80
C ILE A 81 -11.02 -7.27 5.81
N ASP A 82 -12.03 -7.98 6.29
CA ASP A 82 -13.14 -8.42 5.45
C ASP A 82 -14.17 -7.30 5.37
N LEU A 83 -14.16 -6.58 4.25
CA LEU A 83 -15.03 -5.44 4.05
C LEU A 83 -16.50 -5.83 3.93
N THR A 84 -16.78 -7.10 3.58
CA THR A 84 -18.16 -7.56 3.47
C THR A 84 -18.86 -7.66 4.83
N LYS A 85 -18.06 -7.72 5.90
CA LYS A 85 -18.58 -7.79 7.27
C LYS A 85 -18.61 -6.43 7.95
N MET A 86 -18.12 -5.39 7.25
CA MET A 86 -18.10 -4.05 7.80
C MET A 86 -19.42 -3.37 7.56
N SER A 87 -19.88 -2.66 8.59
CA SER A 87 -21.11 -1.89 8.50
C SER A 87 -21.07 -0.83 9.60
N GLY A 88 -22.09 0.04 9.61
CA GLY A 88 -22.20 1.04 10.63
C GLY A 88 -22.04 2.44 10.08
N HIS A 89 -22.12 3.40 10.98
CA HIS A 89 -22.15 4.81 10.62
C HIS A 89 -20.79 5.48 10.71
N LYS A 90 -19.86 4.90 11.46
CA LYS A 90 -18.55 5.51 11.68
C LYS A 90 -17.54 5.04 10.66
N ILE A 91 -16.73 5.96 10.20
CA ILE A 91 -15.68 5.67 9.24
C ILE A 91 -14.57 4.85 9.91
N LYS A 92 -14.22 3.75 9.29
CA LYS A 92 -13.16 2.84 9.73
C LYS A 92 -12.34 2.44 8.51
N PHE A 93 -11.29 1.66 8.75
CA PHE A 93 -10.52 1.07 7.66
C PHE A 93 -11.43 0.44 6.61
N GLY A 94 -11.14 0.69 5.34
CA GLY A 94 -11.88 0.11 4.23
C GLY A 94 -13.09 0.92 3.78
N ALA A 95 -13.49 1.92 4.54
CA ALA A 95 -14.66 2.75 4.19
C ALA A 95 -14.40 3.56 2.93
N LYS A 96 -15.43 3.65 2.09
CA LYS A 96 -15.45 4.60 0.98
C LYS A 96 -16.21 5.82 1.46
N VAL A 97 -15.58 6.98 1.36
CA VAL A 97 -16.12 8.22 1.91
C VAL A 97 -16.24 9.23 0.80
N LYS A 98 -17.44 9.75 0.63
CA LYS A 98 -17.68 10.84 -0.31
C LYS A 98 -17.63 12.15 0.44
N LEU A 99 -16.77 13.06 0.00
CA LEU A 99 -16.51 14.34 0.63
C LEU A 99 -16.85 15.47 -0.32
N VAL A 100 -17.24 16.61 0.24
CA VAL A 100 -17.35 17.85 -0.52
C VAL A 100 -16.43 18.89 0.12
N ASP A 101 -15.64 19.56 -0.73
CA ASP A 101 -14.81 20.67 -0.30
C ASP A 101 -15.73 21.84 0.02
N GLU A 102 -15.68 22.33 1.25
CA GLU A 102 -16.60 23.38 1.69
C GLU A 102 -16.39 24.72 0.99
N ASP A 103 -15.20 24.95 0.43
CA ASP A 103 -14.90 26.18 -0.27
C ASP A 103 -15.23 26.11 -1.76
N THR A 104 -14.82 25.01 -2.42
CA THR A 104 -14.98 24.88 -3.87
C THR A 104 -16.22 24.12 -4.29
N GLU A 105 -16.84 23.41 -3.36
CA GLU A 105 -18.00 22.55 -3.60
C GLU A 105 -17.65 21.33 -4.49
N GLU A 106 -16.36 21.06 -4.69
CA GLU A 106 -15.92 19.90 -5.42
C GLU A 106 -16.11 18.63 -4.59
N GLU A 107 -16.63 17.58 -5.22
CA GLU A 107 -16.84 16.30 -4.55
C GLU A 107 -15.73 15.33 -4.91
N LYS A 108 -15.32 14.55 -3.93
CA LYS A 108 -14.29 13.52 -4.11
C LYS A 108 -14.70 12.29 -3.32
N THR A 109 -14.36 11.12 -3.83
CA THR A 109 -14.59 9.87 -3.13
C THR A 109 -13.24 9.21 -2.87
N TYR A 110 -13.01 8.84 -1.62
CA TYR A 110 -11.79 8.14 -1.21
C TYR A 110 -12.14 6.85 -0.50
N GLN A 111 -11.29 5.85 -0.68
CA GLN A 111 -11.35 4.63 0.13
C GLN A 111 -10.13 4.60 1.04
N ILE A 112 -10.33 4.30 2.31
CA ILE A 112 -9.23 4.18 3.27
C ILE A 112 -8.69 2.76 3.20
N VAL A 113 -7.42 2.63 2.83
CA VAL A 113 -6.77 1.33 2.62
C VAL A 113 -5.46 1.28 3.39
N GLY A 114 -4.78 0.14 3.32
CA GLY A 114 -3.47 -0.01 3.94
C GLY A 114 -2.40 0.77 3.17
N ASP A 115 -1.28 1.03 3.84
CA ASP A 115 -0.19 1.82 3.25
C ASP A 115 0.29 1.25 1.92
N GLN A 116 0.30 -0.08 1.79
CA GLN A 116 0.78 -0.74 0.58
C GLN A 116 -0.18 -0.64 -0.60
N GLU A 117 -1.43 -0.29 -0.34
CA GLU A 117 -2.48 -0.21 -1.35
C GLU A 117 -2.78 1.23 -1.78
N ALA A 118 -2.16 2.21 -1.12
CA ALA A 118 -2.48 3.61 -1.34
C ALA A 118 -2.17 4.04 -2.77
N ASP A 119 -3.11 4.75 -3.37
CA ASP A 119 -2.98 5.29 -4.71
C ASP A 119 -3.96 6.45 -4.82
N VAL A 120 -3.48 7.64 -4.51
CA VAL A 120 -4.32 8.84 -4.43
C VAL A 120 -5.04 9.12 -5.75
N LYS A 121 -4.38 8.86 -6.88
CA LYS A 121 -4.99 9.09 -8.19
C LYS A 121 -6.17 8.18 -8.43
N ALA A 122 -6.15 6.98 -7.85
CA ALA A 122 -7.27 6.04 -7.95
C ALA A 122 -8.26 6.18 -6.81
N GLY A 123 -8.10 7.19 -5.96
CA GLY A 123 -9.01 7.44 -4.85
C GLY A 123 -8.76 6.56 -3.62
N ARG A 124 -7.60 5.90 -3.54
CA ARG A 124 -7.27 5.11 -2.38
C ARG A 124 -6.24 5.84 -1.52
N ILE A 125 -6.62 6.13 -0.28
CA ILE A 125 -5.75 6.86 0.65
C ILE A 125 -5.28 5.94 1.76
N SER A 126 -4.03 6.14 2.16
CA SER A 126 -3.46 5.35 3.25
C SER A 126 -4.14 5.68 4.57
N ILE A 127 -4.37 4.65 5.38
CA ILE A 127 -4.92 4.81 6.73
C ILE A 127 -4.04 5.73 7.59
N SER A 128 -2.76 5.82 7.28
CA SER A 128 -1.84 6.68 8.02
C SER A 128 -1.77 8.12 7.49
N SER A 129 -2.46 8.42 6.38
CA SER A 129 -2.45 9.76 5.81
C SER A 129 -3.22 10.76 6.69
N PRO A 130 -2.87 12.05 6.62
CA PRO A 130 -3.58 13.05 7.44
C PRO A 130 -5.09 13.10 7.21
N ILE A 131 -5.52 12.96 5.94
CA ILE A 131 -6.96 13.00 5.64
C ILE A 131 -7.67 11.75 6.20
N ALA A 132 -7.07 10.58 6.09
CA ALA A 132 -7.65 9.36 6.65
C ALA A 132 -7.75 9.46 8.18
N ARG A 133 -6.73 9.98 8.83
CA ARG A 133 -6.75 10.16 10.28
C ARG A 133 -7.84 11.12 10.73
N ALA A 134 -8.09 12.16 9.93
CA ALA A 134 -9.16 13.10 10.23
C ALA A 134 -10.54 12.46 10.06
N LEU A 135 -10.66 11.52 9.11
CA LEU A 135 -11.95 10.87 8.81
C LEU A 135 -12.32 9.75 9.77
N ILE A 136 -11.33 9.00 10.25
CA ILE A 136 -11.59 7.83 11.12
C ILE A 136 -12.44 8.25 12.33
N GLY A 137 -13.53 7.52 12.56
CA GLY A 137 -14.43 7.79 13.68
C GLY A 137 -15.49 8.84 13.41
N LYS A 138 -15.45 9.47 12.26
CA LYS A 138 -16.47 10.49 11.88
C LYS A 138 -17.65 9.83 11.18
N GLU A 139 -18.69 10.59 10.99
CA GLU A 139 -19.93 10.11 10.38
C GLU A 139 -20.43 11.08 9.31
N VAL A 140 -21.41 10.65 8.53
CA VAL A 140 -22.08 11.53 7.56
C VAL A 140 -22.61 12.78 8.27
N GLY A 141 -22.36 13.92 7.68
CA GLY A 141 -22.77 15.21 8.24
C GLY A 141 -21.66 15.89 9.03
N ASP A 142 -20.65 15.15 9.44
CA ASP A 142 -19.50 15.76 10.13
C ASP A 142 -18.62 16.51 9.14
N SER A 143 -17.95 17.53 9.66
CA SER A 143 -16.95 18.26 8.90
C SER A 143 -15.58 17.97 9.47
N ILE A 144 -14.59 17.90 8.60
CA ILE A 144 -13.21 17.74 8.99
C ILE A 144 -12.36 18.86 8.41
N GLU A 145 -11.23 19.10 9.03
CA GLU A 145 -10.28 20.09 8.55
C GLU A 145 -8.94 19.39 8.39
N VAL A 146 -8.31 19.56 7.23
CA VAL A 146 -7.04 18.94 6.90
C VAL A 146 -6.03 20.02 6.56
N ASN A 147 -4.89 19.99 7.24
CA ASN A 147 -3.81 20.92 6.94
C ASN A 147 -3.07 20.44 5.69
N ALA A 148 -2.87 21.34 4.75
CA ALA A 148 -2.19 21.07 3.51
C ALA A 148 -1.15 22.16 3.26
N PRO A 149 -0.16 21.92 2.39
CA PRO A 149 0.87 22.92 2.11
C PRO A 149 0.33 24.28 1.65
N GLY A 150 -0.81 24.29 0.97
CA GLY A 150 -1.45 25.53 0.51
C GLY A 150 -2.42 26.15 1.51
N GLY A 151 -2.49 25.59 2.73
CA GLY A 151 -3.42 26.04 3.76
C GLY A 151 -4.38 24.94 4.15
N SER A 152 -5.21 25.20 5.14
CA SER A 152 -6.21 24.23 5.61
C SER A 152 -7.36 24.10 4.62
N LYS A 153 -7.85 22.88 4.44
CA LYS A 153 -9.07 22.61 3.67
C LYS A 153 -10.09 21.95 4.56
N ALA A 154 -11.34 22.40 4.41
CA ALA A 154 -12.46 21.83 5.16
C ALA A 154 -13.33 21.02 4.23
N TYR A 155 -13.75 19.84 4.70
CA TYR A 155 -14.61 18.93 3.95
C TYR A 155 -15.79 18.49 4.79
N GLU A 156 -16.94 18.35 4.14
CA GLU A 156 -18.11 17.75 4.77
C GLU A 156 -18.26 16.32 4.27
N ILE A 157 -18.59 15.40 5.16
CA ILE A 157 -18.80 14.00 4.82
C ILE A 157 -20.22 13.80 4.31
N LEU A 158 -20.36 13.44 3.04
CA LEU A 158 -21.66 13.27 2.41
C LEU A 158 -22.18 11.84 2.45
N GLN A 159 -21.29 10.85 2.36
CA GLN A 159 -21.67 9.45 2.28
C GLN A 159 -20.55 8.55 2.77
N VAL A 160 -20.93 7.49 3.45
CA VAL A 160 -20.00 6.43 3.89
C VAL A 160 -20.56 5.11 3.38
N SER A 161 -19.74 4.34 2.68
CA SER A 161 -20.14 3.03 2.16
C SER A 161 -19.02 2.02 2.34
N TRP A 162 -19.36 0.75 2.17
CA TRP A 162 -18.43 -0.36 2.36
C TRP A 162 -18.44 -1.25 1.12
N GLY A 163 -17.26 -1.78 0.77
CA GLY A 163 -17.14 -2.68 -0.36
C GLY A 163 -16.56 -2.06 -1.63
#